data_5811847c622a83398966d59973504db7
#
_entry.id   5811847c622a83398966d59973504db7
#
_cell.length_a   1.000
_cell.length_b   1.000
_cell.length_c   1.000
_cell.angle_alpha   90.00
_cell.angle_beta   90.00
_cell.angle_gamma   90.00
#
_symmetry.space_group_name_H-M   'P 1'
#
loop_
_entity.id
_entity.type
_entity.pdbx_description
1 polymer ?
#
loop_
_entity_poly.entity_id
_entity_poly.type
_entity_poly.pdbx_seq_one_letter_code
_entity_poly.pdbx_strand_id
1 'polypeptide(L)'
;MVDGGFAEYAAYPANRVFTFKNLGDVDATLLEPAACAAHGLDKIAPKMGSKVLLFGAGPTGLMLAQMLRENGGCHTVIAAPGGLKMELAKSLGAADEYVELPREVNAAADTMKKLQMDNPYGFDIVVEATGSAKILEDAIHLVTKGGKLVVYGVYKDDDRVSLSPNMIFKEEINVLGSFSQTHKFPAAIDYLDRKRVKVDGIVNKTFKLEEWQACLDAMKNKSVIKAAIVFD
;
A
#
# COMPACT_ATOMS: atom_id res chain seq x y z
N MET A 1 -8.01 -14.52 -23.45
CA MET A 1 -6.82 -13.69 -23.17
C MET A 1 -7.23 -12.28 -23.53
N VAL A 2 -6.97 -11.28 -22.70
CA VAL A 2 -7.25 -9.88 -23.01
C VAL A 2 -5.91 -9.23 -23.33
N ASP A 3 -5.86 -8.40 -24.37
CA ASP A 3 -4.64 -7.69 -24.75
C ASP A 3 -4.20 -6.73 -23.63
N GLY A 4 -2.88 -6.52 -23.50
CA GLY A 4 -2.31 -5.62 -22.51
C GLY A 4 -2.47 -4.14 -22.87
N GLY A 5 -2.15 -3.26 -21.91
CA GLY A 5 -2.24 -1.80 -22.07
C GLY A 5 -1.01 -1.14 -22.71
N PHE A 6 0.02 -1.89 -23.11
CA PHE A 6 1.18 -1.34 -23.83
C PHE A 6 0.87 -1.26 -25.33
N ALA A 7 -0.05 -0.39 -25.70
CA ALA A 7 -0.54 -0.19 -27.05
C ALA A 7 -1.08 1.23 -27.21
N GLU A 8 -0.93 1.83 -28.38
CA GLU A 8 -1.50 3.14 -28.72
C GLU A 8 -3.02 3.15 -28.69
N TYR A 9 -3.63 2.02 -29.01
CA TYR A 9 -5.08 1.83 -29.05
C TYR A 9 -5.48 0.55 -28.34
N ALA A 10 -6.55 0.62 -27.56
CA ALA A 10 -7.16 -0.53 -26.92
C ALA A 10 -8.68 -0.39 -26.91
N ALA A 11 -9.40 -1.49 -27.05
CA ALA A 11 -10.86 -1.52 -27.00
C ALA A 11 -11.34 -2.12 -25.69
N TYR A 12 -12.20 -1.38 -25.00
CA TYR A 12 -12.80 -1.81 -23.75
C TYR A 12 -14.33 -1.70 -23.80
N PRO A 13 -15.07 -2.58 -23.09
CA PRO A 13 -16.51 -2.41 -22.92
C PRO A 13 -16.81 -1.06 -22.26
N ALA A 14 -17.78 -0.31 -22.77
CA ALA A 14 -18.09 1.04 -22.28
C ALA A 14 -18.42 1.09 -20.77
N ASN A 15 -19.00 0.03 -20.21
CA ASN A 15 -19.29 -0.09 -18.77
C ASN A 15 -18.03 -0.34 -17.89
N ARG A 16 -16.86 -0.44 -18.51
CA ARG A 16 -15.55 -0.55 -17.84
C ARG A 16 -14.70 0.71 -17.97
N VAL A 17 -15.23 1.75 -18.61
CA VAL A 17 -14.55 3.03 -18.83
C VAL A 17 -15.11 4.04 -17.83
N PHE A 18 -14.20 4.74 -17.13
CA PHE A 18 -14.52 5.76 -16.15
C PHE A 18 -13.89 7.08 -16.56
N THR A 19 -14.60 8.18 -16.35
CA THR A 19 -14.11 9.53 -16.65
C THR A 19 -13.61 10.20 -15.37
N PHE A 20 -12.57 11.01 -15.49
CA PHE A 20 -12.04 11.89 -14.43
C PHE A 20 -11.95 13.32 -14.96
N LYS A 21 -11.75 14.33 -14.11
CA LYS A 21 -11.82 15.75 -14.49
C LYS A 21 -10.56 16.54 -14.18
N ASN A 22 -9.97 16.34 -13.02
CA ASN A 22 -8.93 17.20 -12.46
C ASN A 22 -7.57 16.50 -12.33
N LEU A 23 -7.40 15.33 -12.96
CA LEU A 23 -6.15 14.57 -12.98
C LEU A 23 -5.40 14.80 -14.29
N GLY A 24 -4.08 14.90 -14.22
CA GLY A 24 -3.24 14.71 -15.40
C GLY A 24 -3.18 13.23 -15.81
N ASP A 25 -2.86 12.96 -17.07
CA ASP A 25 -2.84 11.60 -17.63
C ASP A 25 -1.89 10.66 -16.86
N VAL A 26 -0.73 11.18 -16.44
CA VAL A 26 0.25 10.41 -15.66
C VAL A 26 -0.31 10.04 -14.29
N ASP A 27 -0.95 10.97 -13.59
CA ASP A 27 -1.55 10.70 -12.27
C ASP A 27 -2.78 9.78 -12.40
N ALA A 28 -3.51 9.83 -13.51
CA ALA A 28 -4.62 8.94 -13.78
C ALA A 28 -4.21 7.46 -13.85
N THR A 29 -2.94 7.16 -14.15
CA THR A 29 -2.39 5.78 -14.06
C THR A 29 -2.39 5.22 -12.63
N LEU A 30 -2.61 6.08 -11.63
CA LEU A 30 -2.73 5.70 -10.21
C LEU A 30 -4.16 5.38 -9.78
N LEU A 31 -5.17 5.54 -10.66
CA LEU A 31 -6.57 5.26 -10.32
C LEU A 31 -6.79 3.78 -9.96
N GLU A 32 -6.16 2.84 -10.66
CA GLU A 32 -6.27 1.42 -10.32
C GLU A 32 -5.66 1.11 -8.96
N PRO A 33 -4.40 1.47 -8.64
CA PRO A 33 -3.86 1.23 -7.31
C PRO A 33 -4.57 2.04 -6.21
N ALA A 34 -5.14 3.21 -6.52
CA ALA A 34 -5.99 3.94 -5.58
C ALA A 34 -7.31 3.21 -5.32
N ALA A 35 -7.87 2.55 -6.33
CA ALA A 35 -9.06 1.72 -6.16
C ALA A 35 -8.76 0.47 -5.29
N CYS A 36 -7.57 -0.11 -5.40
CA CYS A 36 -7.10 -1.16 -4.47
C CYS A 36 -7.01 -0.63 -3.02
N ALA A 37 -6.48 0.59 -2.84
CA ALA A 37 -6.40 1.22 -1.52
C ALA A 37 -7.79 1.51 -0.94
N ALA A 38 -8.73 2.00 -1.75
CA ALA A 38 -10.11 2.23 -1.32
C ALA A 38 -10.84 0.92 -0.97
N HIS A 39 -10.55 -0.18 -1.69
CA HIS A 39 -11.06 -1.50 -1.33
C HIS A 39 -10.46 -1.99 -0.01
N GLY A 40 -9.16 -1.82 0.19
CA GLY A 40 -8.48 -2.12 1.44
C GLY A 40 -9.07 -1.36 2.62
N LEU A 41 -9.33 -0.06 2.46
CA LEU A 41 -9.99 0.76 3.47
C LEU A 41 -11.35 0.18 3.90
N ASP A 42 -12.19 -0.22 2.92
CA ASP A 42 -13.49 -0.83 3.21
C ASP A 42 -13.35 -2.17 3.95
N LYS A 43 -12.39 -3.01 3.55
CA LYS A 43 -12.13 -4.30 4.22
C LYS A 43 -11.63 -4.09 5.65
N ILE A 44 -10.79 -3.11 5.85
CA ILE A 44 -10.25 -2.75 7.18
C ILE A 44 -11.36 -2.18 8.06
N ALA A 45 -12.23 -1.34 7.53
CA ALA A 45 -13.31 -0.66 8.25
C ALA A 45 -12.79 -0.13 9.61
N PRO A 46 -11.86 0.86 9.61
CA PRO A 46 -11.25 1.33 10.84
C PRO A 46 -12.27 2.04 11.73
N LYS A 47 -12.12 1.89 13.04
CA LYS A 47 -12.80 2.76 14.00
C LYS A 47 -12.08 4.10 14.08
N MET A 48 -12.82 5.18 14.29
CA MET A 48 -12.24 6.51 14.50
C MET A 48 -11.22 6.48 15.66
N GLY A 49 -10.05 7.06 15.43
CA GLY A 49 -8.97 7.10 16.41
C GLY A 49 -8.13 5.82 16.48
N SER A 50 -8.37 4.82 15.63
CA SER A 50 -7.54 3.61 15.59
C SER A 50 -6.08 3.95 15.32
N LYS A 51 -5.17 3.27 16.03
CA LYS A 51 -3.73 3.32 15.76
C LYS A 51 -3.38 2.26 14.73
N VAL A 52 -2.78 2.69 13.62
CA VAL A 52 -2.47 1.83 12.47
C VAL A 52 -0.98 1.77 12.23
N LEU A 53 -0.43 0.58 12.11
CA LEU A 53 0.91 0.33 11.60
C LEU A 53 0.81 -0.26 10.19
N LEU A 54 1.49 0.36 9.23
CA LEU A 54 1.54 -0.10 7.85
C LEU A 54 2.98 -0.43 7.47
N PHE A 55 3.25 -1.68 7.15
CA PHE A 55 4.53 -2.11 6.61
C PHE A 55 4.56 -1.93 5.10
N GLY A 56 5.47 -1.08 4.62
CA GLY A 56 5.70 -0.81 3.21
C GLY A 56 5.28 0.60 2.78
N ALA A 57 6.17 1.27 2.06
CA ALA A 57 5.97 2.60 1.46
C ALA A 57 5.83 2.51 -0.07
N GLY A 58 5.18 1.45 -0.57
CA GLY A 58 4.84 1.32 -1.99
C GLY A 58 3.64 2.21 -2.37
N PRO A 59 3.37 2.41 -3.68
CA PRO A 59 2.30 3.29 -4.16
C PRO A 59 0.95 3.04 -3.48
N THR A 60 0.49 1.79 -3.43
CA THR A 60 -0.79 1.43 -2.80
C THR A 60 -0.78 1.63 -1.29
N GLY A 61 0.34 1.31 -0.62
CA GLY A 61 0.50 1.53 0.83
C GLY A 61 0.45 3.01 1.19
N LEU A 62 1.11 3.89 0.41
CA LEU A 62 1.09 5.34 0.62
C LEU A 62 -0.33 5.93 0.46
N MET A 63 -1.09 5.46 -0.52
CA MET A 63 -2.47 5.89 -0.71
C MET A 63 -3.40 5.35 0.37
N LEU A 64 -3.23 4.08 0.76
CA LEU A 64 -4.02 3.48 1.84
C LEU A 64 -3.79 4.19 3.18
N ALA A 65 -2.55 4.52 3.52
CA ALA A 65 -2.24 5.24 4.75
C ALA A 65 -2.94 6.61 4.82
N GLN A 66 -2.91 7.37 3.71
CA GLN A 66 -3.63 8.64 3.62
C GLN A 66 -5.15 8.46 3.73
N MET A 67 -5.73 7.44 3.07
CA MET A 67 -7.16 7.15 3.14
C MET A 67 -7.60 6.74 4.55
N LEU A 68 -6.78 5.99 5.29
CA LEU A 68 -7.03 5.61 6.68
C LEU A 68 -7.08 6.84 7.59
N ARG A 69 -6.22 7.82 7.36
CA ARG A 69 -6.25 9.10 8.08
C ARG A 69 -7.48 9.93 7.72
N GLU A 70 -7.74 10.10 6.43
CA GLU A 70 -8.81 10.96 5.91
C GLU A 70 -10.21 10.47 6.32
N ASN A 71 -10.47 9.16 6.21
CA ASN A 71 -11.80 8.60 6.44
C ASN A 71 -11.98 7.94 7.80
N GLY A 72 -10.91 7.40 8.36
CA GLY A 72 -10.97 6.72 9.65
C GLY A 72 -10.55 7.60 10.82
N GLY A 73 -9.97 8.79 10.56
CA GLY A 73 -9.35 9.59 11.60
C GLY A 73 -8.29 8.78 12.35
N CYS A 74 -7.59 7.88 11.65
CA CYS A 74 -6.61 7.00 12.24
C CYS A 74 -5.29 7.74 12.48
N HIS A 75 -4.60 7.37 13.56
CA HIS A 75 -3.18 7.70 13.73
C HIS A 75 -2.34 6.64 13.02
N THR A 76 -1.61 7.03 11.98
CA THR A 76 -0.90 6.10 11.09
C THR A 76 0.60 6.16 11.26
N VAL A 77 1.23 4.99 11.29
CA VAL A 77 2.68 4.80 11.31
C VAL A 77 3.08 4.00 10.08
N ILE A 78 3.99 4.51 9.25
CA ILE A 78 4.58 3.76 8.13
C ILE A 78 5.94 3.22 8.54
N ALA A 79 6.11 1.90 8.44
CA ALA A 79 7.37 1.21 8.64
C ALA A 79 7.90 0.65 7.32
N ALA A 80 9.05 1.14 6.84
CA ALA A 80 9.65 0.70 5.58
C ALA A 80 11.16 0.97 5.57
N PRO A 81 11.95 0.32 4.70
CA PRO A 81 13.35 0.65 4.54
C PRO A 81 13.56 2.12 4.11
N GLY A 82 14.61 2.74 4.63
CA GLY A 82 15.03 4.07 4.20
C GLY A 82 15.36 4.15 2.70
N GLY A 83 15.32 5.36 2.14
CA GLY A 83 15.56 5.70 0.73
C GLY A 83 14.33 6.25 0.03
N LEU A 84 14.36 6.26 -1.30
CA LEU A 84 13.44 7.00 -2.17
C LEU A 84 11.94 6.89 -1.79
N LYS A 85 11.47 5.70 -1.45
CA LYS A 85 10.05 5.49 -1.08
C LYS A 85 9.69 6.08 0.28
N MET A 86 10.62 6.00 1.25
CA MET A 86 10.41 6.59 2.57
C MET A 86 10.51 8.11 2.52
N GLU A 87 11.42 8.65 1.72
CA GLU A 87 11.54 10.09 1.48
C GLU A 87 10.26 10.64 0.84
N LEU A 88 9.73 9.93 -0.17
CA LEU A 88 8.43 10.28 -0.76
C LEU A 88 7.30 10.20 0.25
N ALA A 89 7.23 9.15 1.08
CA ALA A 89 6.22 9.03 2.13
C ALA A 89 6.20 10.25 3.05
N LYS A 90 7.39 10.68 3.48
CA LYS A 90 7.58 11.88 4.32
C LYS A 90 7.18 13.17 3.60
N SER A 91 7.58 13.34 2.33
CA SER A 91 7.26 14.55 1.54
C SER A 91 5.76 14.70 1.26
N LEU A 92 5.05 13.59 1.04
CA LEU A 92 3.60 13.57 0.88
C LEU A 92 2.84 13.80 2.20
N GLY A 93 3.53 13.64 3.34
CA GLY A 93 2.86 13.59 4.64
C GLY A 93 1.90 12.40 4.70
N ALA A 94 2.28 11.24 4.16
CA ALA A 94 1.39 10.10 3.97
C ALA A 94 0.96 9.44 5.29
N ALA A 95 1.71 9.66 6.37
CA ALA A 95 1.43 9.14 7.71
C ALA A 95 1.77 10.17 8.78
N ASP A 96 1.41 9.89 10.02
CA ASP A 96 1.73 10.73 11.19
C ASP A 96 3.14 10.45 11.70
N GLU A 97 3.58 9.18 11.62
CA GLU A 97 4.91 8.75 12.03
C GLU A 97 5.57 7.85 10.98
N TYR A 98 6.90 7.83 10.99
CA TYR A 98 7.71 7.05 10.06
C TYR A 98 8.79 6.29 10.80
N VAL A 99 8.87 4.98 10.58
CA VAL A 99 9.87 4.07 11.15
C VAL A 99 10.73 3.51 10.03
N GLU A 100 12.01 3.84 10.02
CA GLU A 100 12.95 3.28 9.04
C GLU A 100 13.42 1.90 9.51
N LEU A 101 13.08 0.88 8.72
CA LEU A 101 13.52 -0.49 8.95
C LEU A 101 14.89 -0.70 8.29
N PRO A 102 15.90 -1.11 9.05
CA PRO A 102 17.17 -1.51 8.47
C PRO A 102 17.00 -2.70 7.51
N ARG A 103 17.86 -2.77 6.49
CA ARG A 103 17.87 -3.91 5.55
C ARG A 103 18.61 -5.12 6.11
N GLU A 104 19.45 -4.89 7.09
CA GLU A 104 20.18 -5.93 7.80
C GLU A 104 19.24 -6.64 8.77
N VAL A 105 19.24 -7.99 8.75
CA VAL A 105 18.22 -8.82 9.42
C VAL A 105 18.20 -8.61 10.93
N ASN A 106 19.37 -8.58 11.58
CA ASN A 106 19.44 -8.42 13.05
C ASN A 106 18.97 -7.03 13.48
N ALA A 107 19.41 -5.99 12.77
CA ALA A 107 19.00 -4.62 13.04
C ALA A 107 17.50 -4.40 12.77
N ALA A 108 16.93 -5.08 11.76
CA ALA A 108 15.50 -5.07 11.52
C ALA A 108 14.73 -5.73 12.67
N ALA A 109 15.21 -6.87 13.19
CA ALA A 109 14.61 -7.54 14.34
C ALA A 109 14.66 -6.67 15.61
N ASP A 110 15.76 -5.96 15.84
CA ASP A 110 15.89 -5.04 16.97
C ASP A 110 14.95 -3.83 16.83
N THR A 111 14.78 -3.32 15.61
CA THR A 111 13.81 -2.25 15.32
C THR A 111 12.38 -2.73 15.57
N MET A 112 12.03 -3.96 15.22
CA MET A 112 10.71 -4.57 15.49
C MET A 112 10.48 -4.71 17.00
N LYS A 113 11.48 -5.18 17.76
CA LYS A 113 11.40 -5.23 19.24
C LYS A 113 11.22 -3.85 19.84
N LYS A 114 11.99 -2.86 19.36
CA LYS A 114 11.84 -1.48 19.81
C LYS A 114 10.43 -0.96 19.53
N LEU A 115 9.91 -1.19 18.33
CA LEU A 115 8.55 -0.79 17.96
C LEU A 115 7.50 -1.42 18.90
N GLN A 116 7.69 -2.68 19.31
CA GLN A 116 6.85 -3.36 20.29
C GLN A 116 6.99 -2.75 21.70
N MET A 117 8.20 -2.44 22.13
CA MET A 117 8.45 -1.81 23.44
C MET A 117 7.85 -0.40 23.52
N ASP A 118 7.99 0.39 22.46
CA ASP A 118 7.44 1.75 22.36
C ASP A 118 5.91 1.74 22.27
N ASN A 119 5.31 0.60 21.89
CA ASN A 119 3.86 0.41 21.74
C ASN A 119 3.39 -0.83 22.54
N PRO A 120 3.42 -0.78 23.87
CA PRO A 120 3.16 -1.96 24.73
C PRO A 120 1.74 -2.52 24.59
N TYR A 121 0.78 -1.72 24.14
CA TYR A 121 -0.60 -2.16 23.87
C TYR A 121 -0.80 -2.60 22.41
N GLY A 122 0.22 -2.48 21.56
CA GLY A 122 0.14 -2.80 20.14
C GLY A 122 -0.62 -1.75 19.30
N PHE A 123 -1.02 -2.17 18.11
CA PHE A 123 -1.76 -1.36 17.14
C PHE A 123 -3.13 -2.00 16.88
N ASP A 124 -4.17 -1.18 16.77
CA ASP A 124 -5.53 -1.66 16.46
C ASP A 124 -5.59 -2.35 15.08
N ILE A 125 -4.75 -1.88 14.18
CA ILE A 125 -4.66 -2.39 12.81
C ILE A 125 -3.20 -2.47 12.40
N VAL A 126 -2.75 -3.63 11.96
CA VAL A 126 -1.43 -3.82 11.35
C VAL A 126 -1.63 -4.28 9.91
N VAL A 127 -1.13 -3.50 8.96
CA VAL A 127 -1.24 -3.78 7.52
C VAL A 127 0.10 -4.23 6.98
N GLU A 128 0.17 -5.44 6.45
CA GLU A 128 1.33 -5.93 5.73
C GLU A 128 1.14 -5.65 4.22
N ALA A 129 1.87 -4.65 3.70
CA ALA A 129 1.79 -4.18 2.31
C ALA A 129 3.11 -4.36 1.54
N THR A 130 4.02 -5.21 2.03
CA THR A 130 5.30 -5.50 1.36
C THR A 130 5.29 -6.78 0.55
N GLY A 131 4.43 -7.75 0.91
CA GLY A 131 4.44 -9.11 0.38
C GLY A 131 5.57 -9.97 0.97
N SER A 132 6.05 -9.66 2.18
CA SER A 132 7.08 -10.42 2.87
C SER A 132 6.44 -11.36 3.91
N ALA A 133 6.55 -12.67 3.69
CA ALA A 133 6.11 -13.69 4.64
C ALA A 133 6.72 -13.47 6.04
N LYS A 134 8.01 -13.13 6.09
CA LYS A 134 8.71 -12.85 7.36
C LYS A 134 8.13 -11.64 8.11
N ILE A 135 7.83 -10.56 7.39
CA ILE A 135 7.22 -9.38 8.03
C ILE A 135 5.81 -9.72 8.52
N LEU A 136 5.04 -10.51 7.77
CA LEU A 136 3.69 -10.93 8.19
C LEU A 136 3.73 -11.77 9.46
N GLU A 137 4.70 -12.69 9.58
CA GLU A 137 4.90 -13.49 10.80
C GLU A 137 5.23 -12.62 12.02
N ASP A 138 6.07 -11.61 11.83
CA ASP A 138 6.47 -10.71 12.93
C ASP A 138 5.35 -9.71 13.25
N ALA A 139 4.58 -9.28 12.25
CA ALA A 139 3.53 -8.26 12.37
C ALA A 139 2.40 -8.65 13.33
N ILE A 140 2.07 -9.94 13.46
CA ILE A 140 0.99 -10.41 14.34
C ILE A 140 1.29 -10.05 15.81
N HIS A 141 2.56 -10.00 16.22
CA HIS A 141 2.98 -9.66 17.57
C HIS A 141 2.84 -8.18 17.92
N LEU A 142 2.51 -7.35 16.93
CA LEU A 142 2.27 -5.91 17.09
C LEU A 142 0.76 -5.58 17.10
N VAL A 143 -0.10 -6.56 16.87
CA VAL A 143 -1.55 -6.37 16.88
C VAL A 143 -2.06 -6.34 18.32
N THR A 144 -2.88 -5.35 18.68
CA THR A 144 -3.54 -5.30 19.98
C THR A 144 -4.60 -6.39 20.12
N LYS A 145 -5.01 -6.71 21.34
CA LYS A 145 -6.14 -7.62 21.58
C LYS A 145 -7.42 -7.11 20.91
N GLY A 146 -8.09 -7.99 20.18
CA GLY A 146 -9.27 -7.64 19.35
C GLY A 146 -8.94 -6.87 18.07
N GLY A 147 -7.64 -6.66 17.78
CA GLY A 147 -7.17 -5.92 16.62
C GLY A 147 -7.21 -6.70 15.30
N LYS A 148 -6.68 -6.09 14.25
CA LYS A 148 -6.71 -6.62 12.88
C LYS A 148 -5.30 -6.76 12.31
N LEU A 149 -4.98 -7.94 11.78
CA LEU A 149 -3.83 -8.18 10.91
C LEU A 149 -4.33 -8.23 9.46
N VAL A 150 -3.82 -7.36 8.60
CA VAL A 150 -4.29 -7.22 7.22
C VAL A 150 -3.21 -7.70 6.25
N VAL A 151 -3.51 -8.77 5.53
CA VAL A 151 -2.70 -9.32 4.44
C VAL A 151 -3.05 -8.53 3.17
N TYR A 152 -2.22 -7.55 2.83
CA TYR A 152 -2.47 -6.60 1.75
C TYR A 152 -1.41 -6.67 0.64
N GLY A 153 -0.18 -7.06 0.99
CA GLY A 153 0.89 -7.27 0.02
C GLY A 153 0.63 -8.43 -0.94
N VAL A 154 1.36 -8.46 -2.06
CA VAL A 154 1.32 -9.57 -3.01
C VAL A 154 2.43 -10.55 -2.68
N TYR A 155 2.06 -11.79 -2.37
CA TYR A 155 2.95 -12.89 -2.06
C TYR A 155 3.12 -13.82 -3.26
N LYS A 156 4.13 -14.67 -3.23
CA LYS A 156 4.25 -15.77 -4.18
C LYS A 156 3.25 -16.87 -3.81
N ASP A 157 2.82 -17.65 -4.79
CA ASP A 157 1.83 -18.71 -4.58
C ASP A 157 2.29 -19.82 -3.61
N ASP A 158 3.61 -20.01 -3.50
CA ASP A 158 4.25 -20.99 -2.64
C ASP A 158 4.71 -20.44 -1.28
N ASP A 159 4.59 -19.13 -1.04
CA ASP A 159 4.89 -18.55 0.27
C ASP A 159 4.00 -19.16 1.35
N ARG A 160 4.59 -19.43 2.50
CA ARG A 160 3.90 -19.94 3.69
C ARG A 160 4.32 -19.13 4.90
N VAL A 161 3.40 -18.96 5.84
CA VAL A 161 3.63 -18.24 7.10
C VAL A 161 3.19 -19.11 8.27
N SER A 162 3.91 -19.02 9.37
CA SER A 162 3.57 -19.70 10.62
C SER A 162 2.95 -18.71 11.59
N LEU A 163 1.65 -18.80 11.78
CA LEU A 163 0.91 -18.00 12.77
C LEU A 163 0.40 -18.91 13.89
N SER A 164 0.49 -18.44 15.13
CA SER A 164 0.01 -19.20 16.30
C SER A 164 -1.53 -19.16 16.39
N PRO A 165 -2.25 -20.29 16.22
CA PRO A 165 -3.69 -20.31 16.41
C PRO A 165 -4.11 -19.96 17.85
N ASN A 166 -3.28 -20.32 18.84
CA ASN A 166 -3.53 -19.99 20.24
C ASN A 166 -3.43 -18.48 20.50
N MET A 167 -2.50 -17.80 19.84
CA MET A 167 -2.40 -16.33 19.92
C MET A 167 -3.62 -15.67 19.27
N ILE A 168 -3.99 -16.10 18.06
CA ILE A 168 -5.17 -15.58 17.36
C ILE A 168 -6.41 -15.74 18.22
N PHE A 169 -6.58 -16.92 18.85
CA PHE A 169 -7.73 -17.21 19.72
C PHE A 169 -7.72 -16.37 21.00
N LYS A 170 -6.61 -16.35 21.75
CA LYS A 170 -6.55 -15.67 23.04
C LYS A 170 -6.59 -14.13 22.94
N GLU A 171 -5.97 -13.61 21.91
CA GLU A 171 -5.91 -12.16 21.64
C GLU A 171 -7.05 -11.69 20.73
N GLU A 172 -7.96 -12.58 20.32
CA GLU A 172 -9.11 -12.26 19.45
C GLU A 172 -8.72 -11.52 18.17
N ILE A 173 -7.55 -11.88 17.57
CA ILE A 173 -7.03 -11.21 16.39
C ILE A 173 -7.84 -11.56 15.15
N ASN A 174 -8.23 -10.54 14.38
CA ASN A 174 -8.89 -10.72 13.09
C ASN A 174 -7.86 -10.70 11.97
N VAL A 175 -7.65 -11.82 11.27
CA VAL A 175 -6.78 -11.89 10.09
C VAL A 175 -7.63 -11.65 8.84
N LEU A 176 -7.33 -10.58 8.10
CA LEU A 176 -8.10 -10.14 6.93
C LEU A 176 -7.25 -10.13 5.67
N GLY A 177 -7.78 -10.64 4.56
CA GLY A 177 -7.20 -10.46 3.24
C GLY A 177 -7.87 -9.30 2.48
N SER A 178 -7.07 -8.55 1.72
CA SER A 178 -7.58 -7.54 0.78
C SER A 178 -6.94 -7.75 -0.58
N PHE A 179 -7.77 -8.05 -1.59
CA PHE A 179 -7.30 -8.32 -2.94
C PHE A 179 -8.03 -7.47 -3.97
N SER A 180 -7.25 -6.82 -4.86
CA SER A 180 -7.75 -6.06 -6.00
C SER A 180 -8.63 -4.86 -5.61
N GLN A 181 -9.42 -4.38 -6.55
CA GLN A 181 -10.09 -3.06 -6.48
C GLN A 181 -11.63 -3.13 -6.50
N THR A 182 -12.22 -4.26 -6.36
CA THR A 182 -13.67 -4.57 -6.46
C THR A 182 -14.61 -3.35 -6.43
N HIS A 183 -15.06 -2.89 -7.61
CA HIS A 183 -15.99 -1.76 -7.81
C HIS A 183 -15.58 -0.41 -7.18
N LYS A 184 -14.27 -0.16 -6.97
CA LYS A 184 -13.78 1.04 -6.27
C LYS A 184 -13.25 2.16 -7.17
N PHE A 185 -13.29 2.02 -8.50
CA PHE A 185 -12.88 3.09 -9.41
C PHE A 185 -13.59 4.43 -9.16
N PRO A 186 -14.93 4.49 -8.96
CA PRO A 186 -15.59 5.76 -8.65
C PRO A 186 -15.06 6.42 -7.37
N ALA A 187 -14.80 5.64 -6.33
CA ALA A 187 -14.23 6.16 -5.08
C ALA A 187 -12.78 6.65 -5.29
N ALA A 188 -11.97 5.89 -6.03
CA ALA A 188 -10.59 6.29 -6.35
C ALA A 188 -10.55 7.61 -7.12
N ILE A 189 -11.43 7.78 -8.11
CA ILE A 189 -11.56 9.03 -8.86
C ILE A 189 -11.91 10.18 -7.92
N ASP A 190 -12.88 10.00 -7.02
CA ASP A 190 -13.26 11.05 -6.05
C ASP A 190 -12.08 11.45 -5.14
N TYR A 191 -11.32 10.47 -4.64
CA TYR A 191 -10.14 10.74 -3.82
C TYR A 191 -9.06 11.55 -4.56
N LEU A 192 -8.74 11.16 -5.79
CA LEU A 192 -7.66 11.78 -6.55
C LEU A 192 -8.10 13.10 -7.19
N ASP A 193 -9.29 13.15 -7.81
CA ASP A 193 -9.84 14.37 -8.41
C ASP A 193 -10.00 15.52 -7.40
N ARG A 194 -10.37 15.20 -6.16
CA ARG A 194 -10.50 16.17 -5.05
C ARG A 194 -9.20 16.39 -4.29
N LYS A 195 -8.12 15.75 -4.71
CA LYS A 195 -6.80 15.86 -4.05
C LYS A 195 -6.82 15.50 -2.55
N ARG A 196 -7.74 14.64 -2.13
CA ARG A 196 -7.79 14.13 -0.76
C ARG A 196 -6.65 13.16 -0.47
N VAL A 197 -6.17 12.48 -1.51
CA VAL A 197 -4.98 11.64 -1.48
C VAL A 197 -3.96 12.28 -2.41
N LYS A 198 -2.81 12.64 -1.86
CA LYS A 198 -1.68 13.22 -2.60
C LYS A 198 -0.92 12.11 -3.31
N VAL A 199 -0.66 12.29 -4.58
CA VAL A 199 0.03 11.29 -5.43
C VAL A 199 1.28 11.84 -6.11
N ASP A 200 1.60 13.10 -5.88
CA ASP A 200 2.73 13.80 -6.48
C ASP A 200 4.03 13.01 -6.27
N GLY A 201 4.71 12.66 -7.35
CA GLY A 201 5.97 11.93 -7.32
C GLY A 201 5.86 10.42 -7.12
N ILE A 202 4.65 9.84 -6.97
CA ILE A 202 4.47 8.37 -6.97
C ILE A 202 4.88 7.81 -8.33
N VAL A 203 4.35 8.36 -9.43
CA VAL A 203 4.90 8.13 -10.76
C VAL A 203 6.07 9.09 -10.94
N ASN A 204 7.27 8.58 -10.77
CA ASN A 204 8.49 9.40 -10.77
C ASN A 204 9.33 9.27 -12.04
N LYS A 205 8.87 8.49 -13.02
CA LYS A 205 9.48 8.38 -14.33
C LYS A 205 8.46 7.95 -15.38
N THR A 206 8.56 8.56 -16.56
CA THR A 206 7.79 8.18 -17.74
C THR A 206 8.71 7.63 -18.83
N PHE A 207 8.17 6.79 -19.69
CA PHE A 207 8.86 6.17 -20.82
C PHE A 207 7.94 6.21 -22.05
N LYS A 208 8.51 6.24 -23.26
CA LYS A 208 7.75 6.02 -24.49
C LYS A 208 7.48 4.52 -24.67
N LEU A 209 6.54 4.18 -25.57
CA LEU A 209 6.19 2.78 -25.83
C LEU A 209 7.40 1.97 -26.29
N GLU A 210 8.25 2.54 -27.14
CA GLU A 210 9.47 1.90 -27.68
C GLU A 210 10.49 1.60 -26.56
N GLU A 211 10.40 2.33 -25.44
CA GLU A 211 11.28 2.17 -24.27
C GLU A 211 10.73 1.17 -23.23
N TRP A 212 9.71 0.38 -23.58
CA TRP A 212 9.03 -0.51 -22.63
C TRP A 212 9.98 -1.43 -21.88
N GLN A 213 11.06 -1.92 -22.54
CA GLN A 213 12.05 -2.76 -21.89
C GLN A 213 12.83 -1.98 -20.80
N ALA A 214 13.24 -0.75 -21.10
CA ALA A 214 13.93 0.11 -20.13
C ALA A 214 13.00 0.45 -18.94
N CYS A 215 11.71 0.60 -19.18
CA CYS A 215 10.70 0.77 -18.14
C CYS A 215 10.65 -0.45 -17.20
N LEU A 216 10.59 -1.67 -17.75
CA LEU A 216 10.59 -2.91 -16.96
C LEU A 216 11.89 -3.09 -16.17
N ASP A 217 13.02 -2.78 -16.78
CA ASP A 217 14.34 -2.86 -16.13
C ASP A 217 14.44 -1.86 -14.96
N ALA A 218 13.94 -0.63 -15.13
CA ALA A 218 13.90 0.37 -14.07
C ALA A 218 13.03 -0.08 -12.88
N MET A 219 11.89 -0.72 -13.13
CA MET A 219 11.04 -1.31 -12.09
C MET A 219 11.73 -2.47 -11.38
N LYS A 220 12.36 -3.38 -12.14
CA LYS A 220 13.08 -4.55 -11.60
C LYS A 220 14.26 -4.14 -10.73
N ASN A 221 15.02 -3.14 -11.15
CA ASN A 221 16.18 -2.62 -10.43
C ASN A 221 15.80 -1.67 -9.28
N LYS A 222 14.50 -1.44 -9.07
CA LYS A 222 13.96 -0.55 -8.02
C LYS A 222 14.52 0.88 -8.10
N SER A 223 14.92 1.34 -9.31
CA SER A 223 15.41 2.71 -9.55
C SER A 223 14.26 3.73 -9.66
N VAL A 224 13.02 3.25 -9.76
CA VAL A 224 11.80 4.05 -9.78
C VAL A 224 10.80 3.55 -8.73
N ILE A 225 9.89 4.41 -8.30
CA ILE A 225 8.79 4.05 -7.39
C ILE A 225 7.67 3.41 -8.20
N LYS A 226 7.19 4.12 -9.22
CA LYS A 226 6.29 3.66 -10.27
C LYS A 226 6.64 4.38 -11.58
N ALA A 227 6.56 3.65 -12.66
CA ALA A 227 6.75 4.19 -14.02
C ALA A 227 5.43 4.20 -14.78
N ALA A 228 5.29 5.10 -15.76
CA ALA A 228 4.20 5.11 -16.72
C ALA A 228 4.75 5.10 -18.16
N ILE A 229 4.07 4.39 -19.05
CA ILE A 229 4.26 4.54 -20.50
C ILE A 229 3.36 5.69 -20.94
N VAL A 230 3.92 6.62 -21.71
CA VAL A 230 3.21 7.76 -22.28
C VAL A 230 3.25 7.71 -23.81
N PHE A 231 2.21 8.20 -24.43
CA PHE A 231 2.05 8.30 -25.88
C PHE A 231 2.10 9.77 -26.29
N ASP A 232 2.71 10.06 -27.44
CA ASP A 232 2.79 11.42 -28.01
C ASP A 232 1.46 11.87 -28.61
#